data_2f96c348a21ec7c5dd96bccba5956cd3
#
_entry.id   2f96c348a21ec7c5dd96bccba5956cd3
#
_cell.length_a   1.000
_cell.length_b   1.000
_cell.length_c   1.000
_cell.angle_alpha   90.00
_cell.angle_beta   90.00
_cell.angle_gamma   90.00
#
_symmetry.space_group_name_H-M   'P 1'
#
loop_
_entity.id
_entity.type
_entity.pdbx_description
1 polymer ?
#
loop_
_entity_poly.entity_id
_entity_poly.type
_entity_poly.pdbx_seq_one_letter_code
_entity_poly.pdbx_strand_id
1 'polypeptide(L)'
;MRFFYNTYNAEKQRGIMSHVNFSATQNSISNSRVYNSETGGWTTTPKNINGNWNAFGMFGFNTALPNKKYTINSFSNANYQNNVAYLTSGKGADAVERKNTTTNLTLGERLNAAYRNDWFEFGLNGSISYSIEKDKLTPDNNQEPYTFSYGANTQISMPWNMTLSTNIANQSRRGYTDSSMNRNELIWNAQLSQTFLKGNATVSFEMYDILKRQSNIRRSLTAS
;
A
#
# COMPACT_ATOMS: atom_id res chain seq x y z
N MET A 1 -20.44 8.17 7.97
CA MET A 1 -20.30 9.59 7.58
C MET A 1 -19.28 9.66 6.46
N ARG A 2 -19.52 10.48 5.40
CA ARG A 2 -18.62 10.60 4.26
C ARG A 2 -18.51 12.06 3.84
N PHE A 3 -17.29 12.52 3.61
CA PHE A 3 -16.98 13.84 3.07
C PHE A 3 -16.13 13.67 1.82
N PHE A 4 -16.43 14.44 0.78
CA PHE A 4 -15.67 14.42 -0.46
C PHE A 4 -15.51 15.87 -0.97
N TYR A 5 -14.30 16.23 -1.35
CA TYR A 5 -13.98 17.51 -1.98
C TYR A 5 -13.08 17.28 -3.19
N ASN A 6 -13.41 17.89 -4.31
CA ASN A 6 -12.61 17.82 -5.52
C ASN A 6 -12.68 19.17 -6.25
N THR A 7 -11.53 19.67 -6.67
CA THR A 7 -11.42 20.88 -7.47
C THR A 7 -10.29 20.75 -8.48
N TYR A 8 -10.46 21.35 -9.64
CA TYR A 8 -9.46 21.38 -10.69
C TYR A 8 -9.46 22.73 -11.40
N ASN A 9 -8.27 23.33 -11.50
CA ASN A 9 -8.03 24.54 -12.28
C ASN A 9 -7.26 24.16 -13.55
N ALA A 10 -7.91 24.25 -14.70
CA ALA A 10 -7.36 23.85 -15.99
C ALA A 10 -6.21 24.74 -16.47
N GLU A 11 -6.25 26.05 -16.20
CA GLU A 11 -5.19 26.98 -16.61
C GLU A 11 -3.86 26.66 -15.90
N LYS A 12 -3.93 26.41 -14.59
CA LYS A 12 -2.78 26.10 -13.74
C LYS A 12 -2.49 24.59 -13.69
N GLN A 13 -3.31 23.75 -14.35
CA GLN A 13 -3.25 22.30 -14.27
C GLN A 13 -3.09 21.82 -12.81
N ARG A 14 -3.88 22.41 -11.92
CA ARG A 14 -3.81 22.14 -10.47
C ARG A 14 -5.11 21.52 -10.01
N GLY A 15 -4.97 20.38 -9.34
CA GLY A 15 -6.08 19.67 -8.72
C GLY A 15 -5.85 19.43 -7.24
N ILE A 16 -6.94 19.45 -6.49
CA ILE A 16 -6.99 19.05 -5.09
C ILE A 16 -8.14 18.07 -4.94
N MET A 17 -7.89 16.95 -4.30
CA MET A 17 -8.88 15.95 -3.98
C MET A 17 -8.75 15.58 -2.50
N SER A 18 -9.87 15.52 -1.79
CA SER A 18 -9.90 15.06 -0.40
C SER A 18 -11.12 14.18 -0.20
N HIS A 19 -10.93 13.08 0.52
CA HIS A 19 -11.99 12.18 0.91
C HIS A 19 -11.78 11.74 2.35
N VAL A 20 -12.83 11.88 3.17
CA VAL A 20 -12.85 11.37 4.53
C VAL A 20 -14.08 10.48 4.69
N ASN A 21 -13.88 9.30 5.25
CA ASN A 21 -14.93 8.35 5.56
C ASN A 21 -14.80 7.88 7.01
N PHE A 22 -15.92 7.85 7.72
CA PHE A 22 -16.05 7.24 9.03
C PHE A 22 -17.18 6.24 9.01
N SER A 23 -16.94 5.04 9.52
CA SER A 23 -17.92 3.97 9.64
C SER A 23 -17.80 3.31 10.99
N ALA A 24 -18.93 3.09 11.65
CA ALA A 24 -19.04 2.34 12.90
C ALA A 24 -20.12 1.29 12.74
N THR A 25 -19.85 0.08 13.20
CA THR A 25 -20.78 -1.04 13.14
C THR A 25 -21.24 -1.39 14.55
N GLN A 26 -22.54 -1.28 14.78
CA GLN A 26 -23.18 -1.75 16.00
C GLN A 26 -23.65 -3.19 15.80
N ASN A 27 -23.59 -3.99 16.87
CA ASN A 27 -24.04 -5.38 16.87
C ASN A 27 -23.40 -6.22 15.73
N SER A 28 -22.12 -6.00 15.46
CA SER A 28 -21.40 -6.84 14.51
C SER A 28 -21.31 -8.27 15.04
N ILE A 29 -21.36 -9.24 14.14
CA ILE A 29 -21.25 -10.66 14.50
C ILE A 29 -19.77 -11.00 14.62
N SER A 30 -19.39 -11.51 15.80
CA SER A 30 -18.08 -12.12 16.06
C SER A 30 -18.26 -13.59 16.36
N ASN A 31 -17.45 -14.43 15.74
CA ASN A 31 -17.47 -15.87 16.01
C ASN A 31 -16.61 -16.18 17.23
N SER A 32 -17.26 -16.64 18.29
CA SER A 32 -16.60 -17.26 19.43
C SER A 32 -16.28 -18.71 19.09
N ARG A 33 -15.02 -19.11 19.19
CA ARG A 33 -14.58 -20.48 18.93
C ARG A 33 -14.06 -21.11 20.20
N VAL A 34 -14.64 -22.24 20.62
CA VAL A 34 -14.20 -23.01 21.77
C VAL A 34 -13.76 -24.38 21.29
N TYR A 35 -12.54 -24.77 21.66
CA TYR A 35 -12.02 -26.10 21.37
C TYR A 35 -12.59 -27.11 22.37
N ASN A 36 -13.15 -28.20 21.87
CA ASN A 36 -13.60 -29.32 22.69
C ASN A 36 -12.50 -30.39 22.69
N SER A 37 -11.88 -30.61 23.87
CA SER A 37 -10.79 -31.57 24.01
C SER A 37 -11.25 -33.04 23.96
N GLU A 38 -12.53 -33.33 24.22
CA GLU A 38 -13.07 -34.68 24.21
C GLU A 38 -13.36 -35.17 22.80
N THR A 39 -13.88 -34.27 21.95
CA THR A 39 -14.24 -34.61 20.58
C THR A 39 -13.19 -34.22 19.55
N GLY A 40 -12.16 -33.43 19.95
CA GLY A 40 -11.16 -32.86 19.06
C GLY A 40 -11.70 -31.80 18.10
N GLY A 41 -12.95 -31.36 18.29
CA GLY A 41 -13.64 -30.44 17.42
C GLY A 41 -13.68 -29.00 17.95
N TRP A 42 -14.08 -28.08 17.09
CA TRP A 42 -14.33 -26.67 17.44
C TRP A 42 -15.82 -26.39 17.45
N THR A 43 -16.33 -25.81 18.54
CA THR A 43 -17.66 -25.21 18.56
C THR A 43 -17.55 -23.74 18.24
N THR A 44 -18.25 -23.30 17.19
CA THR A 44 -18.29 -21.88 16.79
C THR A 44 -19.68 -21.33 17.10
N THR A 45 -19.74 -20.31 17.95
CA THR A 45 -20.98 -19.64 18.33
C THR A 45 -20.92 -18.17 17.89
N PRO A 46 -21.85 -17.71 17.03
CA PRO A 46 -21.91 -16.29 16.68
C PRO A 46 -22.45 -15.48 17.87
N LYS A 47 -21.77 -14.37 18.19
CA LYS A 47 -22.17 -13.43 19.26
C LYS A 47 -22.12 -12.01 18.73
N ASN A 48 -23.03 -11.18 19.17
CA ASN A 48 -23.01 -9.77 18.86
C ASN A 48 -21.94 -9.04 19.67
N ILE A 49 -21.21 -8.15 19.01
CA ILE A 49 -20.17 -7.36 19.64
C ILE A 49 -20.20 -5.91 19.13
N ASN A 50 -19.90 -4.97 20.01
CA ASN A 50 -19.84 -3.54 19.70
C ASN A 50 -18.41 -3.03 19.87
N GLY A 51 -18.09 -1.96 19.12
CA GLY A 51 -16.83 -1.27 19.18
C GLY A 51 -16.04 -1.31 17.87
N ASN A 52 -16.58 -1.95 16.82
CA ASN A 52 -15.96 -1.96 15.50
C ASN A 52 -16.21 -0.63 14.78
N TRP A 53 -15.13 0.06 14.41
CA TRP A 53 -15.21 1.27 13.63
C TRP A 53 -13.93 1.49 12.82
N ASN A 54 -14.07 2.24 11.75
CA ASN A 54 -12.93 2.67 10.95
C ASN A 54 -13.06 4.13 10.52
N ALA A 55 -11.93 4.79 10.41
CA ALA A 55 -11.79 6.12 9.84
C ALA A 55 -10.75 6.06 8.72
N PHE A 56 -11.10 6.61 7.58
CA PHE A 56 -10.24 6.71 6.42
C PHE A 56 -10.19 8.14 5.93
N GLY A 57 -8.99 8.64 5.66
CA GLY A 57 -8.76 9.94 5.05
C GLY A 57 -7.77 9.82 3.90
N MET A 58 -8.02 10.56 2.83
CA MET A 58 -7.04 10.74 1.77
C MET A 58 -7.02 12.19 1.29
N PHE A 59 -5.86 12.63 0.86
CA PHE A 59 -5.61 13.93 0.27
C PHE A 59 -4.71 13.77 -0.95
N GLY A 60 -5.15 14.29 -2.06
CA GLY A 60 -4.39 14.31 -3.31
C GLY A 60 -4.19 15.75 -3.78
N PHE A 61 -2.98 16.05 -4.19
CA PHE A 61 -2.60 17.31 -4.78
C PHE A 61 -1.79 17.06 -6.05
N ASN A 62 -2.17 17.71 -7.13
CA ASN A 62 -1.39 17.73 -8.36
C ASN A 62 -1.25 19.14 -8.89
N THR A 63 -0.10 19.47 -9.45
CA THR A 63 0.13 20.76 -10.09
C THR A 63 1.17 20.66 -11.17
N ALA A 64 1.03 21.46 -12.23
CA ALA A 64 2.10 21.76 -13.16
C ALA A 64 2.71 23.13 -12.83
N LEU A 65 4.00 23.29 -13.09
CA LEU A 65 4.65 24.60 -13.05
C LEU A 65 4.22 25.45 -14.28
N PRO A 66 4.38 26.79 -14.25
CA PRO A 66 3.87 27.69 -15.29
C PRO A 66 4.33 27.33 -16.71
N ASN A 67 5.51 26.76 -16.88
CA ASN A 67 6.02 26.31 -18.17
C ASN A 67 5.43 24.97 -18.63
N LYS A 68 4.57 24.34 -17.83
CA LYS A 68 3.89 23.04 -18.05
C LYS A 68 4.83 21.84 -18.30
N LYS A 69 6.14 22.04 -18.15
CA LYS A 69 7.16 20.98 -18.33
C LYS A 69 7.42 20.19 -17.05
N TYR A 70 7.11 20.76 -15.90
CA TYR A 70 7.27 20.11 -14.60
C TYR A 70 5.91 19.86 -13.96
N THR A 71 5.72 18.67 -13.45
CA THR A 71 4.54 18.27 -12.68
C THR A 71 4.94 17.73 -11.33
N ILE A 72 4.13 18.02 -10.32
CA ILE A 72 4.31 17.50 -8.96
C ILE A 72 2.97 16.92 -8.53
N ASN A 73 3.01 15.69 -8.01
CA ASN A 73 1.85 15.00 -7.45
C ASN A 73 2.19 14.54 -6.05
N SER A 74 1.29 14.78 -5.10
CA SER A 74 1.35 14.26 -3.73
C SER A 74 0.05 13.54 -3.45
N PHE A 75 0.15 12.40 -2.78
CA PHE A 75 -0.99 11.63 -2.33
C PHE A 75 -0.73 11.10 -0.94
N SER A 76 -1.50 11.62 0.02
CA SER A 76 -1.45 11.21 1.42
C SER A 76 -2.69 10.40 1.76
N ASN A 77 -2.54 9.37 2.58
CA ASN A 77 -3.67 8.64 3.14
C ASN A 77 -3.42 8.24 4.60
N ALA A 78 -4.50 8.19 5.35
CA ALA A 78 -4.54 7.66 6.71
C ALA A 78 -5.72 6.72 6.84
N ASN A 79 -5.49 5.54 7.39
CA ASN A 79 -6.53 4.57 7.69
C ASN A 79 -6.38 4.09 9.13
N TYR A 80 -7.42 4.27 9.93
CA TYR A 80 -7.48 3.75 11.29
C TYR A 80 -8.62 2.75 11.40
N GLN A 81 -8.32 1.58 11.95
CA GLN A 81 -9.28 0.53 12.20
C GLN A 81 -9.24 0.13 13.68
N ASN A 82 -10.38 0.05 14.30
CA ASN A 82 -10.60 -0.51 15.62
C ASN A 82 -11.48 -1.74 15.48
N ASN A 83 -10.87 -2.92 15.61
CA ASN A 83 -11.54 -4.19 15.49
C ASN A 83 -11.70 -4.82 16.87
N VAL A 84 -12.91 -5.25 17.18
CA VAL A 84 -13.22 -5.93 18.42
C VAL A 84 -13.78 -7.31 18.09
N ALA A 85 -13.20 -8.33 18.72
CA ALA A 85 -13.58 -9.71 18.52
C ALA A 85 -13.49 -10.49 19.84
N TYR A 86 -14.11 -11.66 19.88
CA TYR A 86 -13.86 -12.62 20.97
C TYR A 86 -12.67 -13.49 20.64
N LEU A 87 -11.75 -13.57 21.57
CA LEU A 87 -10.58 -14.46 21.52
C LEU A 87 -10.70 -15.48 22.64
N THR A 88 -10.64 -16.76 22.29
CA THR A 88 -10.64 -17.85 23.27
C THR A 88 -9.20 -18.35 23.45
N SER A 89 -8.72 -18.31 24.68
CA SER A 89 -7.42 -18.82 25.09
C SER A 89 -7.62 -19.99 26.07
N GLY A 90 -6.73 -21.00 26.02
CA GLY A 90 -6.84 -22.23 26.79
C GLY A 90 -7.44 -23.39 25.98
N LYS A 91 -7.49 -24.57 26.59
CA LYS A 91 -8.01 -25.80 25.97
C LYS A 91 -9.03 -26.47 26.90
N GLY A 92 -10.09 -27.03 26.32
CA GLY A 92 -11.08 -27.79 27.07
C GLY A 92 -11.83 -26.95 28.09
N ALA A 93 -11.97 -27.45 29.32
CA ALA A 93 -12.68 -26.78 30.39
C ALA A 93 -12.03 -25.49 30.89
N ASP A 94 -10.73 -25.31 30.63
CA ASP A 94 -9.97 -24.11 31.00
C ASP A 94 -9.99 -23.03 29.91
N ALA A 95 -10.79 -23.22 28.87
CA ALA A 95 -10.95 -22.24 27.81
C ALA A 95 -11.63 -20.97 28.32
N VAL A 96 -10.93 -19.85 28.30
CA VAL A 96 -11.44 -18.55 28.71
C VAL A 96 -11.66 -17.68 27.49
N GLU A 97 -12.89 -17.25 27.28
CA GLU A 97 -13.23 -16.29 26.25
C GLU A 97 -13.05 -14.86 26.79
N ARG A 98 -12.33 -14.04 26.04
CA ARG A 98 -12.09 -12.64 26.36
C ARG A 98 -12.39 -11.75 25.15
N LYS A 99 -12.90 -10.55 25.42
CA LYS A 99 -13.03 -9.52 24.40
C LYS A 99 -11.65 -8.94 24.09
N ASN A 100 -11.21 -9.07 22.86
CA ASN A 100 -9.98 -8.48 22.36
C ASN A 100 -10.26 -7.24 21.52
N THR A 101 -9.35 -6.28 21.56
CA THR A 101 -9.40 -5.08 20.71
C THR A 101 -8.05 -4.98 19.98
N THR A 102 -8.13 -5.00 18.66
CA THR A 102 -6.98 -4.80 17.79
C THR A 102 -7.13 -3.46 17.08
N THR A 103 -6.13 -2.62 17.15
CA THR A 103 -6.10 -1.34 16.43
C THR A 103 -5.03 -1.37 15.36
N ASN A 104 -5.35 -0.85 14.19
CA ASN A 104 -4.41 -0.68 13.10
C ASN A 104 -4.51 0.77 12.58
N LEU A 105 -3.38 1.49 12.62
CA LEU A 105 -3.23 2.79 11.99
C LEU A 105 -2.22 2.64 10.86
N THR A 106 -2.63 2.96 9.64
CA THR A 106 -1.74 3.03 8.48
C THR A 106 -1.69 4.45 7.95
N LEU A 107 -0.49 4.99 7.83
CA LEU A 107 -0.21 6.29 7.24
C LEU A 107 0.59 6.08 5.95
N GLY A 108 0.18 6.70 4.86
CA GLY A 108 0.87 6.60 3.59
C GLY A 108 1.07 7.96 2.95
N GLU A 109 2.23 8.14 2.33
CA GLU A 109 2.54 9.29 1.49
C GLU A 109 3.21 8.82 0.20
N ARG A 110 2.82 9.44 -0.91
CA ARG A 110 3.44 9.23 -2.22
C ARG A 110 3.70 10.58 -2.88
N LEU A 111 4.93 10.77 -3.31
CA LEU A 111 5.37 11.95 -4.03
C LEU A 111 5.89 11.54 -5.41
N ASN A 112 5.48 12.29 -6.43
CA ASN A 112 6.02 12.14 -7.77
C ASN A 112 6.32 13.52 -8.32
N ALA A 113 7.48 13.66 -8.94
CA ALA A 113 7.87 14.85 -9.68
C ALA A 113 8.34 14.42 -11.07
N ALA A 114 7.88 15.07 -12.11
CA ALA A 114 8.28 14.74 -13.46
C ALA A 114 8.61 15.99 -14.26
N TYR A 115 9.60 15.86 -15.13
CA TYR A 115 9.93 16.78 -16.20
C TYR A 115 9.65 16.12 -17.53
N ARG A 116 9.00 16.84 -18.44
CA ARG A 116 8.68 16.37 -19.78
C ARG A 116 8.92 17.45 -20.83
N ASN A 117 9.55 17.06 -21.92
CA ASN A 117 9.57 17.83 -23.15
C ASN A 117 9.25 16.92 -24.36
N ASP A 118 9.46 17.36 -25.58
CA ASP A 118 9.02 16.66 -26.80
C ASP A 118 9.75 15.31 -27.02
N TRP A 119 10.95 15.14 -26.49
CA TRP A 119 11.79 13.95 -26.73
C TRP A 119 12.26 13.26 -25.46
N PHE A 120 12.08 13.89 -24.28
CA PHE A 120 12.62 13.39 -23.01
C PHE A 120 11.62 13.56 -21.87
N GLU A 121 11.44 12.50 -21.12
CA GLU A 121 10.72 12.52 -19.86
C GLU A 121 11.61 11.95 -18.75
N PHE A 122 11.64 12.64 -17.62
CA PHE A 122 12.33 12.18 -16.41
C PHE A 122 11.40 12.34 -15.22
N GLY A 123 11.26 11.27 -14.45
CA GLY A 123 10.44 11.24 -13.24
C GLY A 123 11.22 10.78 -12.02
N LEU A 124 10.91 11.40 -10.89
CA LEU A 124 11.32 10.96 -9.57
C LEU A 124 10.05 10.54 -8.81
N ASN A 125 10.13 9.44 -8.10
CA ASN A 125 9.03 8.95 -7.27
C ASN A 125 9.55 8.51 -5.91
N GLY A 126 8.72 8.70 -4.90
CA GLY A 126 8.97 8.25 -3.55
C GLY A 126 7.66 7.89 -2.87
N SER A 127 7.69 6.90 -2.01
CA SER A 127 6.56 6.58 -1.14
C SER A 127 7.03 6.04 0.19
N ILE A 128 6.22 6.28 1.22
CA ILE A 128 6.36 5.69 2.53
C ILE A 128 4.99 5.22 3.00
N SER A 129 4.96 4.07 3.64
CA SER A 129 3.80 3.56 4.37
C SER A 129 4.25 3.09 5.74
N TYR A 130 3.66 3.63 6.78
CA TYR A 130 3.92 3.30 8.18
C TYR A 130 2.66 2.72 8.79
N SER A 131 2.77 1.57 9.43
CA SER A 131 1.68 0.90 10.11
C SER A 131 1.98 0.73 11.59
N ILE A 132 0.97 0.94 12.43
CA ILE A 132 1.02 0.69 13.87
C ILE A 132 -0.07 -0.32 14.18
N GLU A 133 0.33 -1.53 14.54
CA GLU A 133 -0.57 -2.62 14.88
C GLU A 133 -0.47 -2.90 16.38
N LYS A 134 -1.59 -2.79 17.09
CA LYS A 134 -1.65 -3.03 18.53
C LYS A 134 -2.76 -4.01 18.86
N ASP A 135 -2.40 -5.03 19.60
CA ASP A 135 -3.31 -6.02 20.17
C ASP A 135 -3.34 -5.87 21.69
N LYS A 136 -4.55 -5.77 22.26
CA LYS A 136 -4.71 -5.51 23.69
C LYS A 136 -4.43 -6.74 24.55
N LEU A 137 -4.78 -7.94 24.07
CA LEU A 137 -4.60 -9.18 24.83
C LEU A 137 -3.23 -9.83 24.59
N THR A 138 -2.62 -9.58 23.43
CA THR A 138 -1.33 -10.12 23.06
C THR A 138 -0.36 -9.00 22.64
N PRO A 139 0.07 -8.15 23.60
CA PRO A 139 0.94 -6.99 23.29
C PRO A 139 2.29 -7.39 22.65
N ASP A 140 2.73 -8.62 22.85
CA ASP A 140 3.96 -9.15 22.24
C ASP A 140 3.88 -9.26 20.72
N ASN A 141 2.65 -9.27 20.18
CA ASN A 141 2.40 -9.25 18.73
C ASN A 141 2.35 -7.84 18.14
N ASN A 142 2.48 -6.80 18.97
CA ASN A 142 2.48 -5.42 18.50
C ASN A 142 3.69 -5.19 17.59
N GLN A 143 3.44 -4.51 16.49
CA GLN A 143 4.49 -4.19 15.53
C GLN A 143 4.25 -2.83 14.87
N GLU A 144 5.34 -2.24 14.43
CA GLU A 144 5.33 -0.94 13.77
C GLU A 144 6.13 -1.03 12.45
N PRO A 145 5.67 -1.85 11.48
CA PRO A 145 6.36 -1.98 10.22
C PRO A 145 6.21 -0.72 9.36
N TYR A 146 7.27 -0.43 8.61
CA TYR A 146 7.22 0.59 7.59
C TYR A 146 7.87 0.10 6.30
N THR A 147 7.29 0.55 5.21
CA THR A 147 7.82 0.31 3.87
C THR A 147 8.06 1.65 3.21
N PHE A 148 9.17 1.77 2.51
CA PHE A 148 9.44 2.95 1.72
C PHE A 148 10.05 2.56 0.38
N SER A 149 9.76 3.36 -0.62
CA SER A 149 10.38 3.22 -1.92
C SER A 149 10.80 4.58 -2.46
N TYR A 150 11.84 4.58 -3.25
CA TYR A 150 12.25 5.73 -4.04
C TYR A 150 12.83 5.25 -5.35
N GLY A 151 12.66 6.04 -6.39
CA GLY A 151 13.11 5.65 -7.70
C GLY A 151 13.12 6.79 -8.70
N ALA A 152 13.64 6.47 -9.86
CA ALA A 152 13.65 7.35 -11.02
C ALA A 152 13.20 6.56 -12.26
N ASN A 153 12.52 7.23 -13.16
CA ASN A 153 12.17 6.70 -14.47
C ASN A 153 12.53 7.71 -15.55
N THR A 154 12.92 7.20 -16.69
CA THR A 154 13.27 8.03 -17.85
C THR A 154 12.71 7.40 -19.10
N GLN A 155 12.18 8.25 -19.97
CA GLN A 155 11.79 7.88 -21.33
C GLN A 155 12.44 8.84 -22.33
N ILE A 156 13.08 8.28 -23.33
CA ILE A 156 13.77 9.04 -24.39
C ILE A 156 13.19 8.61 -25.74
N SER A 157 12.56 9.57 -26.41
CA SER A 157 12.10 9.39 -27.80
C SER A 157 13.22 9.80 -28.74
N MET A 158 13.79 8.81 -29.41
CA MET A 158 14.90 8.99 -30.32
C MET A 158 14.40 9.12 -31.78
N PRO A 159 15.24 9.60 -32.71
CA PRO A 159 14.94 9.50 -34.13
C PRO A 159 14.56 8.08 -34.55
N TRP A 160 13.93 7.93 -35.72
CA TRP A 160 13.49 6.67 -36.31
C TRP A 160 12.38 5.92 -35.53
N ASN A 161 11.57 6.67 -34.76
CA ASN A 161 10.49 6.10 -33.94
C ASN A 161 10.98 5.04 -32.93
N MET A 162 12.15 5.27 -32.37
CA MET A 162 12.74 4.45 -31.32
C MET A 162 12.48 5.10 -29.96
N THR A 163 12.12 4.30 -28.96
CA THR A 163 11.90 4.76 -27.59
C THR A 163 12.70 3.90 -26.60
N LEU A 164 13.52 4.54 -25.79
CA LEU A 164 14.15 3.92 -24.63
C LEU A 164 13.40 4.33 -23.38
N SER A 165 12.92 3.34 -22.63
CA SER A 165 12.33 3.54 -21.31
C SER A 165 13.14 2.78 -20.27
N THR A 166 13.44 3.40 -19.14
CA THR A 166 14.15 2.74 -18.05
C THR A 166 13.62 3.24 -16.71
N ASN A 167 13.57 2.34 -15.74
CA ASN A 167 13.24 2.69 -14.36
C ASN A 167 14.14 1.95 -13.39
N ILE A 168 14.56 2.66 -12.36
CA ILE A 168 15.28 2.12 -11.22
C ILE A 168 14.52 2.49 -9.95
N ALA A 169 14.25 1.52 -9.10
CA ALA A 169 13.53 1.76 -7.84
C ALA A 169 14.12 0.90 -6.73
N ASN A 170 14.30 1.51 -5.58
CA ASN A 170 14.62 0.82 -4.34
C ASN A 170 13.35 0.63 -3.54
N GLN A 171 13.08 -0.60 -3.09
CA GLN A 171 11.99 -0.95 -2.20
C GLN A 171 12.55 -1.50 -0.89
N SER A 172 12.13 -0.93 0.23
CA SER A 172 12.62 -1.32 1.55
C SER A 172 11.46 -1.62 2.47
N ARG A 173 11.62 -2.65 3.28
CA ARG A 173 10.71 -3.03 4.35
C ARG A 173 11.50 -3.11 5.65
N ARG A 174 10.96 -2.55 6.73
CA ARG A 174 11.59 -2.48 8.04
C ARG A 174 10.53 -2.58 9.15
N GLY A 175 11.00 -2.87 10.36
CA GLY A 175 10.15 -2.88 11.56
C GLY A 175 9.33 -4.14 11.75
N TYR A 176 9.52 -5.19 10.93
CA TYR A 176 8.89 -6.48 11.15
C TYR A 176 9.65 -7.26 12.22
N THR A 177 8.91 -7.92 13.10
CA THR A 177 9.46 -8.82 14.14
C THR A 177 10.24 -10.00 13.52
N ASP A 178 9.71 -10.57 12.43
CA ASP A 178 10.46 -11.53 11.61
C ASP A 178 11.48 -10.78 10.73
N SER A 179 12.75 -10.89 11.10
CA SER A 179 13.87 -10.24 10.40
C SER A 179 13.95 -10.61 8.90
N SER A 180 13.45 -11.78 8.53
CA SER A 180 13.43 -12.23 7.13
C SER A 180 12.48 -11.42 6.25
N MET A 181 11.56 -10.68 6.85
CA MET A 181 10.65 -9.76 6.17
C MET A 181 11.27 -8.37 5.96
N ASN A 182 12.33 -8.03 6.69
CA ASN A 182 13.06 -6.77 6.56
C ASN A 182 14.01 -6.86 5.36
N ARG A 183 13.61 -6.28 4.23
CA ARG A 183 14.33 -6.40 2.95
C ARG A 183 14.61 -5.04 2.32
N ASN A 184 15.60 -5.05 1.47
CA ASN A 184 15.97 -3.91 0.62
C ASN A 184 16.26 -4.44 -0.78
N GLU A 185 15.45 -4.04 -1.75
CA GLU A 185 15.51 -4.54 -3.12
C GLU A 185 15.66 -3.37 -4.09
N LEU A 186 16.79 -3.32 -4.79
CA LEU A 186 17.03 -2.36 -5.86
C LEU A 186 16.76 -3.04 -7.19
N ILE A 187 15.69 -2.62 -7.86
CA ILE A 187 15.21 -3.22 -9.12
C ILE A 187 15.47 -2.22 -10.26
N TRP A 188 16.10 -2.68 -11.29
CA TRP A 188 16.35 -1.90 -12.50
C TRP A 188 15.77 -2.63 -13.71
N ASN A 189 14.90 -1.95 -14.47
CA ASN A 189 14.32 -2.43 -15.70
C ASN A 189 14.61 -1.47 -16.84
N ALA A 190 14.70 -2.00 -18.05
CA ALA A 190 14.85 -1.21 -19.26
C ALA A 190 14.06 -1.84 -20.41
N GLN A 191 13.57 -0.99 -21.28
CA GLN A 191 12.85 -1.37 -22.49
C GLN A 191 13.33 -0.50 -23.65
N LEU A 192 13.66 -1.14 -24.75
CA LEU A 192 13.91 -0.49 -26.03
C LEU A 192 12.85 -0.93 -27.02
N SER A 193 12.12 0.02 -27.59
CA SER A 193 11.09 -0.26 -28.59
C SER A 193 11.33 0.55 -29.85
N GLN A 194 11.01 -0.05 -30.99
CA GLN A 194 11.05 0.62 -32.28
C GLN A 194 9.79 0.33 -33.06
N THR A 195 9.21 1.39 -33.61
CA THR A 195 7.98 1.32 -34.40
C THR A 195 8.32 1.49 -35.88
N PHE A 196 7.79 0.58 -36.69
CA PHE A 196 8.00 0.46 -38.12
C PHE A 196 6.70 0.62 -38.90
N LEU A 197 6.79 0.59 -40.24
CA LEU A 197 5.65 0.55 -41.14
C LEU A 197 4.61 1.65 -40.87
N LYS A 198 5.08 2.88 -40.62
CA LYS A 198 4.26 4.06 -40.30
C LYS A 198 3.33 3.84 -39.09
N GLY A 199 3.79 3.09 -38.10
CA GLY A 199 3.03 2.84 -36.87
C GLY A 199 2.32 1.48 -36.82
N ASN A 200 2.35 0.68 -37.87
CA ASN A 200 1.61 -0.58 -37.96
C ASN A 200 2.34 -1.79 -37.32
N ALA A 201 3.64 -1.67 -37.00
CA ALA A 201 4.40 -2.72 -36.35
C ALA A 201 5.33 -2.12 -35.29
N THR A 202 5.42 -2.75 -34.13
CA THR A 202 6.36 -2.37 -33.06
C THR A 202 7.10 -3.61 -32.57
N VAL A 203 8.41 -3.49 -32.46
CA VAL A 203 9.27 -4.49 -31.85
C VAL A 203 9.80 -3.91 -30.54
N SER A 204 9.70 -4.68 -29.45
CA SER A 204 10.17 -4.28 -28.13
C SER A 204 11.14 -5.33 -27.59
N PHE A 205 12.24 -4.85 -27.03
CA PHE A 205 13.18 -5.64 -26.24
C PHE A 205 13.11 -5.16 -24.79
N GLU A 206 12.82 -6.07 -23.87
CA GLU A 206 12.61 -5.76 -22.46
C GLU A 206 13.58 -6.54 -21.58
N MET A 207 14.16 -5.84 -20.61
CA MET A 207 15.02 -6.41 -19.58
C MET A 207 14.45 -6.09 -18.20
N TYR A 208 14.15 -7.13 -17.46
CA TYR A 208 13.63 -7.02 -16.09
C TYR A 208 14.70 -7.42 -15.08
N ASP A 209 14.72 -6.71 -13.95
CA ASP A 209 15.64 -6.95 -12.85
C ASP A 209 17.09 -7.18 -13.30
N ILE A 210 17.61 -6.21 -14.04
CA ILE A 210 18.98 -6.24 -14.62
C ILE A 210 20.02 -6.52 -13.54
N LEU A 211 19.78 -6.06 -12.31
CA LEU A 211 20.67 -6.27 -11.16
C LEU A 211 20.47 -7.62 -10.45
N LYS A 212 19.42 -8.39 -10.83
CA LYS A 212 19.07 -9.68 -10.22
C LYS A 212 18.90 -9.59 -8.70
N ARG A 213 18.22 -8.54 -8.23
CA ARG A 213 18.01 -8.28 -6.79
C ARG A 213 16.57 -8.42 -6.33
N GLN A 214 15.65 -8.70 -7.24
CA GLN A 214 14.25 -8.94 -6.89
C GLN A 214 14.10 -10.31 -6.21
N SER A 215 13.44 -10.33 -5.07
CA SER A 215 13.11 -11.58 -4.39
C SER A 215 11.85 -12.21 -4.98
N ASN A 216 11.92 -13.47 -5.37
CA ASN A 216 10.79 -14.27 -5.82
C ASN A 216 9.97 -14.84 -4.64
N ILE A 217 10.41 -14.63 -3.40
CA ILE A 217 9.73 -15.16 -2.22
C ILE A 217 8.79 -14.08 -1.67
N ARG A 218 7.49 -14.32 -1.70
CA ARG A 218 6.48 -13.51 -1.03
C ARG A 218 6.14 -14.16 0.31
N ARG A 219 6.26 -13.39 1.39
CA ARG A 219 5.81 -13.79 2.73
C ARG A 219 4.72 -12.83 3.18
N SER A 220 3.65 -13.38 3.74
CA SER A 220 2.56 -12.61 4.35
C SER A 220 2.34 -13.11 5.77
N LEU A 221 2.10 -12.20 6.70
CA LEU A 221 1.59 -12.52 8.02
C LEU A 221 0.06 -12.45 7.93
N THR A 222 -0.60 -13.52 8.30
CA THR A 222 -2.05 -13.55 8.46
C THR A 222 -2.31 -13.66 9.96
N ALA A 223 -2.92 -12.63 10.54
CA ALA A 223 -3.42 -12.72 11.91
C ALA A 223 -4.58 -13.72 11.92
N SER A 224 -4.43 -14.80 12.68
CA SER A 224 -5.44 -15.83 12.91
C SER A 224 -6.12 -15.60 14.26
#